data_d1b21a56ae62312532403ce6d45c9e43
#
_entry.id   d1b21a56ae62312532403ce6d45c9e43
#
_cell.length_a   1.000
_cell.length_b   1.000
_cell.length_c   1.000
_cell.angle_alpha   90.00
_cell.angle_beta   90.00
_cell.angle_gamma   90.00
#
_symmetry.space_group_name_H-M   'P 1'
#
loop_
_entity.id
_entity.type
_entity.pdbx_description
1 polymer ?
#
loop_
_entity_poly.entity_id
_entity_poly.type
_entity_poly.pdbx_seq_one_letter_code
_entity_poly.pdbx_strand_id
1 'polypeptide(L)'
;MISKELLMITGENKILIANINSYNIIRTIDVPNSSNILDVCMLNENQFLTCDDNENIIQWKIEGDNLILISKKEKAHSSFIKTLLKIEDGRILSGDFNGFIKIWY
;
A
#
# COMPACT_ATOMS: atom_id res chain seq x y z
N MET A 1 -10.22 17.39 3.13
CA MET A 1 -9.15 16.43 2.88
C MET A 1 -8.56 15.93 4.19
N ILE A 2 -8.53 14.65 4.36
CA ILE A 2 -8.22 14.04 5.65
C ILE A 2 -7.02 13.11 5.64
N SER A 3 -6.33 13.05 4.50
CA SER A 3 -5.24 12.09 4.35
C SER A 3 -4.12 12.25 5.37
N LYS A 4 -3.91 13.47 5.87
CA LYS A 4 -2.88 13.71 6.88
C LYS A 4 -3.23 13.14 8.24
N GLU A 5 -4.48 12.83 8.45
CA GLU A 5 -4.98 12.31 9.72
C GLU A 5 -5.24 10.82 9.69
N LEU A 6 -4.92 10.19 8.57
CA LEU A 6 -5.14 8.77 8.40
C LEU A 6 -3.86 7.98 8.58
N LEU A 7 -3.99 6.86 9.22
CA LEU A 7 -2.91 5.90 9.38
C LEU A 7 -3.36 4.58 8.76
N MET A 8 -2.51 3.99 7.94
CA MET A 8 -2.76 2.67 7.38
C MET A 8 -1.87 1.66 8.07
N ILE A 9 -2.49 0.60 8.54
CA ILE A 9 -1.79 -0.48 9.24
C ILE A 9 -2.04 -1.76 8.48
N THR A 10 -0.98 -2.52 8.25
CA THR A 10 -1.08 -3.79 7.55
C THR A 10 -0.90 -4.95 8.52
N GLY A 11 -1.60 -6.03 8.22
CA GLY A 11 -1.37 -7.34 8.81
C GLY A 11 -1.63 -8.30 7.68
N GLU A 12 -1.17 -9.47 7.71
CA GLU A 12 -1.30 -10.47 6.64
C GLU A 12 -1.89 -9.93 5.33
N ASN A 13 -3.21 -9.99 5.17
CA ASN A 13 -3.88 -9.48 3.97
C ASN A 13 -4.98 -8.46 4.30
N LYS A 14 -4.84 -7.74 5.40
CA LYS A 14 -5.80 -6.73 5.83
C LYS A 14 -5.14 -5.38 5.95
N ILE A 15 -5.90 -4.33 5.64
CA ILE A 15 -5.48 -2.95 5.80
C ILE A 15 -6.49 -2.28 6.71
N LEU A 16 -6.00 -1.63 7.76
CA LEU A 16 -6.81 -0.83 8.66
C LEU A 16 -6.55 0.64 8.36
N ILE A 17 -7.62 1.39 8.18
CA ILE A 17 -7.54 2.84 8.05
C ILE A 17 -8.09 3.43 9.33
N ALA A 18 -7.28 4.20 10.02
CA ALA A 18 -7.65 4.79 11.30
C ALA A 18 -7.43 6.29 11.27
N ASN A 19 -8.25 7.00 12.04
CA ASN A 19 -8.06 8.44 12.25
C ASN A 19 -7.12 8.61 13.43
N ILE A 20 -5.97 9.24 13.24
CA ILE A 20 -4.95 9.36 14.27
C ILE A 20 -5.32 10.36 15.36
N ASN A 21 -6.26 11.26 15.09
CA ASN A 21 -6.71 12.22 16.10
C ASN A 21 -7.73 11.62 17.05
N SER A 22 -8.65 10.82 16.55
CA SER A 22 -9.69 10.20 17.37
C SER A 22 -9.36 8.78 17.81
N TYR A 23 -8.32 8.19 17.26
CA TYR A 23 -7.91 6.81 17.50
C TYR A 23 -9.00 5.79 17.13
N ASN A 24 -9.90 6.18 16.23
CA ASN A 24 -10.95 5.27 15.79
C ASN A 24 -10.55 4.61 14.47
N ILE A 25 -10.88 3.32 14.36
CA ILE A 25 -10.73 2.63 13.10
C ILE A 25 -11.89 3.04 12.20
N ILE A 26 -11.56 3.68 11.08
CA ILE A 26 -12.55 4.13 10.12
C ILE A 26 -12.99 2.98 9.23
N ARG A 27 -12.03 2.13 8.85
CA ARG A 27 -12.29 1.09 7.87
C ARG A 27 -11.29 -0.04 7.98
N THR A 28 -11.79 -1.25 7.76
CA THR A 28 -10.95 -2.44 7.60
C THR A 28 -11.16 -2.96 6.19
N ILE A 29 -10.08 -3.19 5.47
CA ILE A 29 -10.13 -3.65 4.09
C ILE A 29 -9.43 -4.99 4.00
N ASP A 30 -10.14 -6.00 3.47
CA ASP A 30 -9.55 -7.28 3.14
C ASP A 30 -9.00 -7.20 1.72
N VAL A 31 -7.73 -7.53 1.55
CA VAL A 31 -7.06 -7.49 0.25
C VAL A 31 -7.06 -8.91 -0.32
N PRO A 32 -7.86 -9.15 -1.36
CA PRO A 32 -8.04 -10.51 -1.87
C PRO A 32 -6.80 -11.02 -2.59
N ASN A 33 -6.57 -12.32 -2.49
CA ASN A 33 -5.52 -13.02 -3.26
C ASN A 33 -4.14 -12.44 -3.07
N SER A 34 -3.87 -11.88 -1.91
CA SER A 34 -2.54 -11.35 -1.64
C SER A 34 -1.78 -12.24 -0.68
N SER A 35 -0.47 -12.19 -0.80
CA SER A 35 0.42 -12.69 0.23
C SER A 35 0.46 -11.67 1.36
N ASN A 36 1.37 -11.87 2.30
CA ASN A 36 1.52 -10.92 3.40
C ASN A 36 1.86 -9.53 2.87
N ILE A 37 1.05 -8.56 3.26
CA ILE A 37 1.29 -7.16 2.90
C ILE A 37 2.34 -6.61 3.86
N LEU A 38 3.42 -6.10 3.31
CA LEU A 38 4.54 -5.60 4.10
C LEU A 38 4.53 -4.09 4.25
N ASP A 39 3.95 -3.36 3.30
CA ASP A 39 3.81 -1.91 3.40
C ASP A 39 2.68 -1.41 2.54
N VAL A 40 2.19 -0.23 2.86
CA VAL A 40 1.10 0.45 2.17
C VAL A 40 1.49 1.90 1.97
N CYS A 41 1.15 2.45 0.81
CA CYS A 41 1.43 3.84 0.49
C CYS A 41 0.19 4.49 -0.14
N MET A 42 -0.35 5.54 0.48
CA MET A 42 -1.47 6.28 -0.08
C MET A 42 -1.02 7.12 -1.27
N LEU A 43 -1.76 7.04 -2.36
CA LEU A 43 -1.54 7.89 -3.53
C LEU A 43 -2.45 9.11 -3.49
N ASN A 44 -3.69 8.91 -3.09
CA ASN A 44 -4.70 9.94 -2.91
C ASN A 44 -5.79 9.42 -1.99
N GLU A 45 -6.92 10.11 -1.92
CA GLU A 45 -7.97 9.75 -0.96
C GLU A 45 -8.56 8.37 -1.15
N ASN A 46 -8.53 7.84 -2.36
CA ASN A 46 -9.17 6.56 -2.65
C ASN A 46 -8.27 5.57 -3.39
N GLN A 47 -6.99 5.88 -3.54
CA GLN A 47 -6.06 4.96 -4.17
C GLN A 47 -4.83 4.75 -3.31
N PHE A 48 -4.32 3.53 -3.31
CA PHE A 48 -3.13 3.19 -2.55
C PHE A 48 -2.36 2.07 -3.22
N LEU A 49 -1.11 1.92 -2.80
CA LEU A 49 -0.24 0.84 -3.23
C LEU A 49 0.01 -0.09 -2.07
N THR A 50 0.12 -1.38 -2.36
CA THR A 50 0.62 -2.36 -1.41
C THR A 50 1.84 -3.05 -1.98
N CYS A 51 2.73 -3.50 -1.11
CA CYS A 51 3.79 -4.41 -1.50
C CYS A 51 3.76 -5.63 -0.57
N ASP A 52 4.24 -6.75 -1.08
CA ASP A 52 4.09 -8.01 -0.36
C ASP A 52 5.34 -8.89 -0.40
N ASP A 53 5.27 -10.03 0.26
CA ASP A 53 6.38 -10.98 0.33
C ASP A 53 6.48 -11.88 -0.92
N ASN A 54 5.61 -11.70 -1.90
CA ASN A 54 5.71 -12.35 -3.22
C ASN A 54 6.24 -11.40 -4.28
N GLU A 55 6.88 -10.30 -3.86
CA GLU A 55 7.56 -9.38 -4.78
C GLU A 55 6.59 -8.62 -5.69
N ASN A 56 5.36 -8.43 -5.23
CA ASN A 56 4.35 -7.68 -6.00
C ASN A 56 4.20 -6.26 -5.47
N ILE A 57 3.97 -5.34 -6.39
CA ILE A 57 3.45 -4.01 -6.06
C ILE A 57 2.10 -3.91 -6.74
N ILE A 58 1.05 -3.63 -5.97
CA ILE A 58 -0.31 -3.60 -6.48
C ILE A 58 -0.93 -2.24 -6.20
N GLN A 59 -1.56 -1.68 -7.22
CA GLN A 59 -2.31 -0.44 -7.08
C GLN A 59 -3.79 -0.75 -6.95
N TRP A 60 -4.40 -0.19 -5.94
CA TRP A 60 -5.80 -0.42 -5.59
C TRP A 60 -6.57 0.89 -5.58
N LYS A 61 -7.86 0.78 -5.84
CA LYS A 61 -8.80 1.88 -5.72
C LYS A 61 -9.97 1.46 -4.86
N ILE A 62 -10.39 2.35 -3.96
CA ILE A 62 -11.57 2.12 -3.12
C ILE A 62 -12.76 2.81 -3.79
N GLU A 63 -13.80 2.04 -4.10
CA GLU A 63 -15.06 2.58 -4.63
C GLU A 63 -16.21 2.07 -3.76
N GLY A 64 -16.73 2.96 -2.90
CA GLY A 64 -17.76 2.55 -1.95
C GLY A 64 -17.19 1.47 -1.02
N ASP A 65 -17.81 0.30 -1.03
CA ASP A 65 -17.37 -0.85 -0.24
C ASP A 65 -16.47 -1.80 -1.04
N ASN A 66 -16.15 -1.44 -2.27
CA ASN A 66 -15.41 -2.32 -3.16
C ASN A 66 -13.94 -1.92 -3.24
N LEU A 67 -13.10 -2.93 -3.35
CA LEU A 67 -11.68 -2.74 -3.60
C LEU A 67 -11.39 -3.22 -5.02
N ILE A 68 -10.90 -2.31 -5.85
CA ILE A 68 -10.68 -2.56 -7.27
C ILE A 68 -9.19 -2.57 -7.54
N LEU A 69 -8.71 -3.64 -8.17
CA LEU A 69 -7.32 -3.73 -8.61
C LEU A 69 -7.15 -2.88 -9.86
N ILE A 70 -6.27 -1.89 -9.80
CA ILE A 70 -5.96 -1.01 -10.94
C ILE A 70 -4.80 -1.59 -11.74
N SER A 71 -3.73 -1.96 -11.06
CA SER A 71 -2.56 -2.52 -11.73
C SER A 71 -1.77 -3.39 -10.76
N LYS A 72 -0.99 -4.31 -11.32
CA LYS A 72 -0.16 -5.20 -10.53
C LYS A 72 1.18 -5.35 -11.23
N LYS A 73 2.25 -5.08 -10.51
CA LYS A 73 3.60 -5.31 -10.99
C LYS A 73 4.15 -6.53 -10.27
N GLU A 74 4.21 -7.65 -10.97
CA GLU A 74 4.75 -8.88 -10.43
C GLU A 74 6.28 -8.85 -10.52
N LYS A 75 6.92 -9.48 -9.56
CA LYS A 75 8.38 -9.57 -9.51
C LYS A 75 9.03 -8.19 -9.67
N ALA A 76 8.46 -7.22 -8.97
CA ALA A 76 8.97 -5.85 -8.99
C ALA A 76 10.41 -5.79 -8.46
N HIS A 77 10.73 -6.67 -7.52
CA HIS A 77 12.08 -6.86 -6.99
C HIS A 77 12.39 -8.36 -6.97
N SER A 78 13.64 -8.70 -6.73
CA SER A 78 14.06 -10.11 -6.64
C SER A 78 13.96 -10.67 -5.23
N SER A 79 13.46 -9.91 -4.28
CA SER A 79 13.21 -10.37 -2.93
C SER A 79 12.04 -9.59 -2.34
N PHE A 80 11.68 -9.87 -1.09
CA PHE A 80 10.53 -9.24 -0.43
C PHE A 80 10.65 -7.72 -0.50
N ILE A 81 9.57 -7.05 -0.90
CA ILE A 81 9.51 -5.60 -0.91
C ILE A 81 9.00 -5.16 0.45
N LYS A 82 9.83 -4.51 1.22
CA LYS A 82 9.47 -4.18 2.59
C LYS A 82 9.08 -2.74 2.83
N THR A 83 9.24 -1.86 1.83
CA THR A 83 8.87 -0.47 2.01
C THR A 83 8.47 0.18 0.69
N LEU A 84 7.50 1.09 0.79
CA LEU A 84 7.07 1.96 -0.29
C LEU A 84 7.08 3.38 0.23
N LEU A 85 7.50 4.32 -0.61
CA LEU A 85 7.51 5.73 -0.24
C LEU A 85 7.09 6.56 -1.44
N LYS A 86 6.11 7.43 -1.24
CA LYS A 86 5.72 8.40 -2.26
C LYS A 86 6.50 9.68 -2.02
N ILE A 87 7.16 10.18 -3.06
CA ILE A 87 7.85 11.46 -2.99
C ILE A 87 7.00 12.56 -3.60
N GLU A 88 7.35 13.81 -3.30
CA GLU A 88 6.49 14.96 -3.60
C GLU A 88 6.09 15.10 -5.06
N ASP A 89 6.96 14.70 -5.98
CA ASP A 89 6.67 14.81 -7.41
C ASP A 89 5.80 13.66 -7.95
N GLY A 90 5.34 12.78 -7.07
CA GLY A 90 4.47 11.69 -7.46
C GLY A 90 5.17 10.38 -7.76
N ARG A 91 6.49 10.38 -7.79
CA ARG A 91 7.23 9.13 -7.97
C ARG A 91 7.16 8.27 -6.72
N ILE A 92 7.36 6.98 -6.92
CA ILE A 92 7.33 5.99 -5.84
C ILE A 92 8.70 5.34 -5.74
N LEU A 93 9.18 5.22 -4.51
CA LEU A 93 10.38 4.43 -4.23
C LEU A 93 9.95 3.13 -3.58
N SER A 94 10.54 2.03 -4.01
CA SER A 94 10.36 0.74 -3.34
C SER A 94 11.71 0.20 -2.93
N GLY A 95 11.78 -0.40 -1.74
CA GLY A 95 13.01 -0.99 -1.22
C GLY A 95 12.79 -2.43 -0.82
N ASP A 96 13.74 -3.30 -1.14
CA ASP A 96 13.60 -4.71 -0.84
C ASP A 96 14.50 -5.18 0.30
N PHE A 97 14.35 -6.43 0.66
CA PHE A 97 15.08 -7.04 1.76
C PHE A 97 16.59 -7.07 1.53
N ASN A 98 17.02 -7.09 0.26
CA ASN A 98 18.43 -7.14 -0.10
C ASN A 98 19.06 -5.75 -0.27
N GLY A 99 18.31 -4.68 0.00
CA GLY A 99 18.84 -3.33 -0.06
C GLY A 99 18.75 -2.65 -1.41
N PHE A 100 18.09 -3.26 -2.39
CA PHE A 100 17.86 -2.62 -3.69
C PHE A 100 16.70 -1.65 -3.61
N ILE A 101 16.85 -0.51 -4.26
CA ILE A 101 15.82 0.52 -4.34
C ILE A 101 15.48 0.76 -5.79
N LYS A 102 14.18 0.80 -6.08
CA LYS A 102 13.70 1.13 -7.41
C LYS A 102 12.82 2.37 -7.37
N ILE A 103 12.83 3.12 -8.45
CA ILE A 103 12.02 4.33 -8.62
C ILE A 103 10.99 4.05 -9.71
N TRP A 104 9.74 4.35 -9.39
CA TRP A 104 8.62 4.14 -10.32
C TRP A 104 7.98 5.48 -10.65
N TYR A 105 7.64 5.66 -11.90
CA TYR A 105 7.08 6.93 -12.41
C TYR A 105 5.58 6.85 -12.66
#